data_adc36ddf58de1f14b56e93d6386e79dc
#
_entry.id   adc36ddf58de1f14b56e93d6386e79dc
#
_cell.length_a   1.000
_cell.length_b   1.000
_cell.length_c   1.000
_cell.angle_alpha   90.00
_cell.angle_beta   90.00
_cell.angle_gamma   90.00
#
_symmetry.space_group_name_H-M   'P 1'
#
loop_
_entity.id
_entity.type
_entity.pdbx_description
1 polymer ?
#
loop_
_entity_poly.entity_id
_entity_poly.type
_entity_poly.pdbx_seq_one_letter_code
_entity_poly.pdbx_strand_id
1 'polypeptide(L)'
;MAIFALRRQCADVWVQLSENLLCASYPLIDWLCMAELTKEQIACEEKFLEGIPRWNIGALFLPPIWGPAHGFWATILFYPLWLVADNLFYAAYSERSPLAIAFAVIIGAVLVAVTFLFSRLSQPFAAHRAVARGVSKETYVRRERVWAVVCVVIGFAMLGFATWYNLMIRPGMEG
;
A
#
# COMPACT_ATOMS: atom_id res chain seq x y z
N MET A 1 46.61 20.01 -6.04
CA MET A 1 45.28 20.51 -5.66
C MET A 1 44.13 19.57 -6.07
N ALA A 2 44.14 18.90 -7.21
CA ALA A 2 43.06 18.00 -7.66
C ALA A 2 42.81 16.76 -6.75
N ILE A 3 43.87 16.19 -6.17
CA ILE A 3 43.77 14.97 -5.30
C ILE A 3 43.05 15.27 -3.98
N PHE A 4 43.19 16.48 -3.44
CA PHE A 4 42.48 16.89 -2.21
C PHE A 4 40.97 17.13 -2.44
N ALA A 5 40.57 17.60 -3.61
CA ALA A 5 39.17 17.77 -3.99
C ALA A 5 38.46 16.42 -4.16
N LEU A 6 39.10 15.45 -4.82
CA LEU A 6 38.60 14.10 -4.98
C LEU A 6 38.44 13.37 -3.62
N ARG A 7 39.35 13.56 -2.69
CA ARG A 7 39.29 12.95 -1.36
C ARG A 7 38.14 13.51 -0.52
N ARG A 8 37.84 14.80 -0.60
CA ARG A 8 36.65 15.41 0.03
C ARG A 8 35.35 14.88 -0.60
N GLN A 9 35.29 14.84 -1.92
CA GLN A 9 34.11 14.34 -2.63
C GLN A 9 33.82 12.87 -2.33
N CYS A 10 34.86 12.02 -2.20
CA CYS A 10 34.69 10.64 -1.75
C CYS A 10 34.25 10.56 -0.28
N ALA A 11 34.77 11.41 0.61
CA ALA A 11 34.37 11.43 2.01
C ALA A 11 32.90 11.87 2.15
N ASP A 12 32.47 12.88 1.42
CA ASP A 12 31.08 13.37 1.41
C ASP A 12 30.11 12.31 0.84
N VAL A 13 30.53 11.59 -0.21
CA VAL A 13 29.75 10.44 -0.75
C VAL A 13 29.67 9.28 0.23
N TRP A 14 30.76 8.98 0.97
CA TRP A 14 30.75 7.94 2.00
C TRP A 14 29.91 8.31 3.22
N VAL A 15 29.91 9.56 3.66
CA VAL A 15 29.02 10.07 4.71
C VAL A 15 27.58 10.01 4.26
N GLN A 16 27.28 10.44 3.04
CA GLN A 16 25.92 10.38 2.47
C GLN A 16 25.44 8.93 2.27
N LEU A 17 26.35 8.02 1.87
CA LEU A 17 26.05 6.58 1.76
C LEU A 17 25.88 5.93 3.13
N SER A 18 26.68 6.31 4.14
CA SER A 18 26.54 5.77 5.49
C SER A 18 25.26 6.26 6.18
N GLU A 19 24.88 7.52 6.02
CA GLU A 19 23.59 8.05 6.50
C GLU A 19 22.41 7.36 5.82
N ASN A 20 22.47 7.13 4.50
CA ASN A 20 21.42 6.42 3.77
C ASN A 20 21.38 4.91 4.10
N LEU A 21 22.54 4.28 4.37
CA LEU A 21 22.62 2.88 4.79
C LEU A 21 22.15 2.70 6.24
N LEU A 22 22.41 3.65 7.13
CA LEU A 22 21.88 3.63 8.49
C LEU A 22 20.36 3.75 8.49
N CYS A 23 19.77 4.63 7.68
CA CYS A 23 18.31 4.72 7.51
C CYS A 23 17.71 3.47 6.84
N ALA A 24 18.45 2.78 5.95
CA ALA A 24 17.97 1.59 5.24
C ALA A 24 18.14 0.28 6.05
N SER A 25 18.97 0.28 7.08
CA SER A 25 19.36 -0.94 7.82
C SER A 25 18.45 -1.29 9.01
N TYR A 26 17.45 -0.47 9.33
CA TYR A 26 16.54 -0.83 10.42
C TYR A 26 15.67 -2.01 10.01
N PRO A 27 15.87 -3.20 10.63
CA PRO A 27 15.10 -4.38 10.26
C PRO A 27 13.64 -4.21 10.67
N LEU A 28 12.76 -4.73 9.84
CA LEU A 28 11.31 -4.82 10.05
C LEU A 28 10.90 -5.39 11.44
N ILE A 29 11.83 -6.04 12.11
CA ILE A 29 11.64 -6.71 13.42
C ILE A 29 11.53 -5.69 14.56
N ASP A 30 12.21 -4.55 14.49
CA ASP A 30 12.14 -3.52 15.54
C ASP A 30 10.78 -2.80 15.59
N TRP A 31 10.04 -2.78 14.48
CA TRP A 31 8.68 -2.25 14.43
C TRP A 31 7.66 -3.10 15.19
N LEU A 32 7.89 -4.40 15.29
CA LEU A 32 7.03 -5.33 16.06
C LEU A 32 7.33 -5.28 17.56
N CYS A 33 8.49 -4.77 17.95
CA CYS A 33 8.92 -4.74 19.36
C CYS A 33 8.51 -3.50 20.14
N MET A 34 7.68 -2.57 19.61
CA MET A 34 7.27 -1.33 20.29
C MET A 34 8.45 -0.52 20.87
N ALA A 35 9.63 -0.59 20.27
CA ALA A 35 10.76 0.25 20.64
C ALA A 35 10.37 1.69 20.32
N GLU A 36 10.39 2.57 21.32
CA GLU A 36 10.24 4.01 21.11
C GLU A 36 11.33 4.48 20.16
N LEU A 37 10.91 4.92 18.97
CA LEU A 37 11.82 5.48 17.99
C LEU A 37 12.53 6.69 18.60
N THR A 38 13.84 6.75 18.49
CA THR A 38 14.59 7.93 18.95
C THR A 38 14.22 9.14 18.08
N LYS A 39 14.37 10.34 18.63
CA LYS A 39 14.10 11.58 17.87
C LYS A 39 14.93 11.67 16.59
N GLU A 40 16.15 11.12 16.61
CA GLU A 40 17.04 11.09 15.47
C GLU A 40 16.53 10.12 14.36
N GLN A 41 15.99 8.96 14.76
CA GLN A 41 15.37 8.00 13.84
C GLN A 41 14.12 8.59 13.18
N ILE A 42 13.28 9.28 13.94
CA ILE A 42 12.10 9.96 13.42
C ILE A 42 12.50 11.04 12.40
N ALA A 43 13.48 11.87 12.72
CA ALA A 43 13.96 12.92 11.80
C ALA A 43 14.59 12.34 10.52
N CYS A 44 15.29 11.21 10.64
CA CYS A 44 15.85 10.50 9.48
C CYS A 44 14.75 9.95 8.58
N GLU A 45 13.73 9.35 9.16
CA GLU A 45 12.57 8.80 8.41
C GLU A 45 11.75 9.91 7.75
N GLU A 46 11.52 11.02 8.43
CA GLU A 46 10.83 12.18 7.86
C GLU A 46 11.59 12.74 6.65
N LYS A 47 12.91 12.88 6.75
CA LYS A 47 13.78 13.31 5.65
C LYS A 47 13.78 12.30 4.49
N PHE A 48 13.76 11.00 4.81
CA PHE A 48 13.65 9.95 3.78
C PHE A 48 12.31 10.03 3.03
N LEU A 49 11.22 10.25 3.75
CA LEU A 49 9.87 10.30 3.18
C LEU A 49 9.58 11.65 2.48
N GLU A 50 10.46 12.64 2.58
CA GLU A 50 10.29 13.92 1.91
C GLU A 50 10.20 13.73 0.39
N GLY A 51 9.12 14.27 -0.21
CA GLY A 51 8.81 14.11 -1.64
C GLY A 51 8.09 12.82 -2.03
N ILE A 52 7.84 11.91 -1.09
CA ILE A 52 7.01 10.72 -1.31
C ILE A 52 5.56 11.00 -0.87
N PRO A 53 4.55 10.68 -1.69
CA PRO A 53 3.14 10.86 -1.32
C PRO A 53 2.81 10.09 -0.03
N ARG A 54 1.99 10.68 0.83
CA ARG A 54 1.59 10.05 2.11
C ARG A 54 0.68 8.84 1.94
N TRP A 55 -0.04 8.76 0.81
CA TRP A 55 -1.01 7.72 0.49
C TRP A 55 -0.57 6.98 -0.75
N ASN A 56 -0.64 5.67 -0.71
CA ASN A 56 -0.44 4.84 -1.89
C ASN A 56 -1.78 4.57 -2.57
N ILE A 57 -2.06 5.31 -3.64
CA ILE A 57 -3.33 5.18 -4.38
C ILE A 57 -3.47 3.78 -4.99
N GLY A 58 -2.37 3.18 -5.49
CA GLY A 58 -2.40 1.82 -6.02
C GLY A 58 -2.79 0.78 -4.97
N ALA A 59 -2.20 0.89 -3.77
CA ALA A 59 -2.52 0.06 -2.63
C ALA A 59 -3.93 0.30 -2.09
N LEU A 60 -4.47 1.51 -2.24
CA LEU A 60 -5.84 1.86 -1.81
C LEU A 60 -6.89 1.20 -2.70
N PHE A 61 -6.73 1.28 -4.02
CA PHE A 61 -7.75 0.79 -4.96
C PHE A 61 -7.64 -0.71 -5.24
N LEU A 62 -6.43 -1.26 -5.23
CA LEU A 62 -6.22 -2.64 -5.63
C LEU A 62 -5.11 -3.34 -4.82
N PRO A 63 -5.29 -3.45 -3.48
CA PRO A 63 -4.30 -4.07 -2.59
C PRO A 63 -3.82 -5.45 -3.06
N PRO A 64 -4.70 -6.37 -3.53
CA PRO A 64 -4.28 -7.72 -3.87
C PRO A 64 -3.45 -7.84 -5.16
N ILE A 65 -3.41 -6.80 -5.98
CA ILE A 65 -2.53 -6.74 -7.17
C ILE A 65 -1.30 -5.90 -6.89
N TRP A 66 -1.50 -4.71 -6.31
CA TRP A 66 -0.40 -3.80 -5.99
C TRP A 66 0.58 -4.43 -4.97
N GLY A 67 0.04 -5.09 -3.95
CA GLY A 67 0.85 -5.66 -2.88
C GLY A 67 1.86 -6.70 -3.34
N PRO A 68 1.48 -7.79 -4.03
CA PRO A 68 2.42 -8.78 -4.54
C PRO A 68 3.45 -8.19 -5.50
N ALA A 69 3.07 -7.21 -6.34
CA ALA A 69 4.01 -6.51 -7.22
C ALA A 69 5.10 -5.75 -6.44
N HIS A 70 4.80 -5.33 -5.20
CA HIS A 70 5.74 -4.67 -4.29
C HIS A 70 6.31 -5.60 -3.20
N GLY A 71 5.96 -6.91 -3.26
CA GLY A 71 6.46 -7.94 -2.35
C GLY A 71 5.64 -8.11 -1.06
N PHE A 72 4.42 -7.60 -1.00
CA PHE A 72 3.47 -7.78 0.10
C PHE A 72 2.48 -8.90 -0.22
N TRP A 73 2.95 -10.15 -0.19
CA TRP A 73 2.14 -11.32 -0.58
C TRP A 73 0.89 -11.54 0.27
N ALA A 74 0.91 -11.12 1.55
CA ALA A 74 -0.24 -11.25 2.44
C ALA A 74 -1.48 -10.48 1.93
N THR A 75 -1.31 -9.50 1.05
CA THR A 75 -2.42 -8.74 0.45
C THR A 75 -3.32 -9.57 -0.47
N ILE A 76 -2.89 -10.76 -0.89
CA ILE A 76 -3.75 -11.71 -1.59
C ILE A 76 -4.99 -12.07 -0.78
N LEU A 77 -4.91 -12.01 0.57
CA LEU A 77 -6.05 -12.25 1.46
C LEU A 77 -7.19 -11.23 1.29
N PHE A 78 -6.95 -10.10 0.63
CA PHE A 78 -8.05 -9.20 0.27
C PHE A 78 -9.05 -9.82 -0.72
N TYR A 79 -8.64 -10.78 -1.58
CA TYR A 79 -9.57 -11.43 -2.50
C TYR A 79 -10.69 -12.20 -1.77
N PRO A 80 -10.41 -13.18 -0.89
CA PRO A 80 -11.48 -13.85 -0.16
C PRO A 80 -12.29 -12.88 0.71
N LEU A 81 -11.65 -11.86 1.28
CA LEU A 81 -12.36 -10.84 2.07
C LEU A 81 -13.34 -10.03 1.22
N TRP A 82 -12.96 -9.66 -0.01
CA TRP A 82 -13.85 -9.00 -0.96
C TRP A 82 -15.01 -9.88 -1.40
N LEU A 83 -14.77 -11.18 -1.62
CA LEU A 83 -15.84 -12.12 -1.96
C LEU A 83 -16.86 -12.26 -0.82
N VAL A 84 -16.41 -12.32 0.43
CA VAL A 84 -17.30 -12.31 1.58
C VAL A 84 -18.12 -11.02 1.65
N ALA A 85 -17.47 -9.87 1.45
CA ALA A 85 -18.15 -8.59 1.45
C ALA A 85 -19.18 -8.48 0.32
N ASP A 86 -18.83 -8.91 -0.89
CA ASP A 86 -19.72 -8.93 -2.05
C ASP A 86 -20.98 -9.76 -1.76
N ASN A 87 -20.83 -10.94 -1.17
CA ASN A 87 -21.96 -11.78 -0.77
C ASN A 87 -22.85 -11.10 0.30
N LEU A 88 -22.25 -10.44 1.28
CA LEU A 88 -23.01 -9.72 2.30
C LEU A 88 -23.73 -8.50 1.74
N PHE A 89 -23.12 -7.77 0.82
CA PHE A 89 -23.78 -6.67 0.12
C PHE A 89 -24.94 -7.15 -0.74
N TYR A 90 -24.76 -8.27 -1.45
CA TYR A 90 -25.84 -8.87 -2.22
C TYR A 90 -26.97 -9.36 -1.34
N ALA A 91 -26.71 -10.03 -0.21
CA ALA A 91 -27.72 -10.44 0.75
C ALA A 91 -28.49 -9.23 1.34
N ALA A 92 -27.80 -8.14 1.68
CA ALA A 92 -28.43 -6.92 2.14
C ALA A 92 -29.37 -6.30 1.08
N TYR A 93 -28.98 -6.40 -0.19
CA TYR A 93 -29.78 -5.91 -1.32
C TYR A 93 -31.00 -6.79 -1.60
N SER A 94 -30.84 -8.13 -1.60
CA SER A 94 -31.90 -9.09 -1.96
C SER A 94 -32.86 -9.34 -0.81
N GLU A 95 -32.37 -9.63 0.38
CA GLU A 95 -33.21 -9.97 1.54
C GLU A 95 -33.79 -8.77 2.25
N ARG A 96 -33.08 -7.63 2.22
CA ARG A 96 -33.45 -6.37 2.90
C ARG A 96 -33.71 -6.53 4.40
N SER A 97 -33.17 -7.60 5.00
CA SER A 97 -33.33 -7.82 6.43
C SER A 97 -32.42 -6.86 7.22
N PRO A 98 -32.86 -6.35 8.40
CA PRO A 98 -32.05 -5.46 9.22
C PRO A 98 -30.68 -6.08 9.58
N LEU A 99 -30.64 -7.38 9.77
CA LEU A 99 -29.43 -8.12 10.12
C LEU A 99 -28.44 -8.17 8.95
N ALA A 100 -28.92 -8.48 7.73
CA ALA A 100 -28.07 -8.51 6.54
C ALA A 100 -27.50 -7.10 6.24
N ILE A 101 -28.31 -6.06 6.39
CA ILE A 101 -27.86 -4.67 6.24
C ILE A 101 -26.81 -4.32 7.29
N ALA A 102 -27.01 -4.69 8.55
CA ALA A 102 -26.03 -4.42 9.61
C ALA A 102 -24.67 -5.10 9.32
N PHE A 103 -24.66 -6.37 8.90
CA PHE A 103 -23.42 -7.07 8.54
C PHE A 103 -22.75 -6.44 7.32
N ALA A 104 -23.51 -6.05 6.29
CA ALA A 104 -22.94 -5.37 5.12
C ALA A 104 -22.28 -4.04 5.50
N VAL A 105 -22.92 -3.24 6.36
CA VAL A 105 -22.36 -1.96 6.84
C VAL A 105 -21.09 -2.19 7.65
N ILE A 106 -21.10 -3.16 8.57
CA ILE A 106 -19.92 -3.47 9.41
C ILE A 106 -18.75 -3.92 8.54
N ILE A 107 -18.95 -4.90 7.65
CA ILE A 107 -17.87 -5.40 6.80
C ILE A 107 -17.36 -4.30 5.85
N GLY A 108 -18.25 -3.48 5.31
CA GLY A 108 -17.88 -2.33 4.48
C GLY A 108 -17.01 -1.33 5.23
N ALA A 109 -17.40 -0.97 6.45
CA ALA A 109 -16.61 -0.08 7.30
C ALA A 109 -15.23 -0.65 7.64
N VAL A 110 -15.17 -1.94 7.98
CA VAL A 110 -13.91 -2.65 8.25
C VAL A 110 -13.02 -2.67 7.01
N LEU A 111 -13.57 -3.01 5.85
CA LEU A 111 -12.80 -3.03 4.58
C LEU A 111 -12.23 -1.65 4.27
N VAL A 112 -13.03 -0.60 4.36
CA VAL A 112 -12.58 0.78 4.14
C VAL A 112 -11.44 1.10 5.11
N ALA A 113 -11.63 0.89 6.41
CA ALA A 113 -10.64 1.19 7.44
C ALA A 113 -9.32 0.43 7.20
N VAL A 114 -9.38 -0.89 6.96
CA VAL A 114 -8.19 -1.72 6.73
C VAL A 114 -7.47 -1.30 5.44
N THR A 115 -8.20 -1.01 4.37
CA THR A 115 -7.62 -0.59 3.10
C THR A 115 -6.94 0.78 3.21
N PHE A 116 -7.57 1.74 3.91
CA PHE A 116 -6.94 3.04 4.19
C PHE A 116 -5.69 2.90 5.04
N LEU A 117 -5.74 2.12 6.11
CA LEU A 117 -4.59 1.86 6.97
C LEU A 117 -3.45 1.20 6.17
N PHE A 118 -3.78 0.18 5.38
CA PHE A 118 -2.80 -0.48 4.52
C PHE A 118 -2.18 0.48 3.51
N SER A 119 -2.98 1.30 2.81
CA SER A 119 -2.51 2.31 1.86
C SER A 119 -1.50 3.28 2.48
N ARG A 120 -1.74 3.68 3.74
CA ARG A 120 -0.85 4.59 4.46
C ARG A 120 0.44 3.91 4.91
N LEU A 121 0.34 2.72 5.48
CA LEU A 121 1.49 1.98 6.02
C LEU A 121 2.37 1.39 4.93
N SER A 122 1.79 0.95 3.82
CA SER A 122 2.54 0.30 2.74
C SER A 122 3.49 1.22 1.99
N GLN A 123 3.22 2.54 1.99
CA GLN A 123 4.02 3.51 1.24
C GLN A 123 5.47 3.61 1.71
N PRO A 124 5.78 3.85 3.00
CA PRO A 124 7.16 3.88 3.46
C PRO A 124 7.88 2.56 3.25
N PHE A 125 7.23 1.43 3.53
CA PHE A 125 7.85 0.11 3.33
C PHE A 125 8.19 -0.18 1.87
N ALA A 126 7.30 0.17 0.93
CA ALA A 126 7.56 0.00 -0.50
C ALA A 126 8.70 0.90 -0.97
N ALA A 127 8.78 2.14 -0.47
CA ALA A 127 9.84 3.08 -0.79
C ALA A 127 11.21 2.58 -0.29
N HIS A 128 11.31 2.17 0.98
CA HIS A 128 12.55 1.59 1.53
C HIS A 128 13.00 0.35 0.75
N ARG A 129 12.07 -0.54 0.43
CA ARG A 129 12.36 -1.74 -0.35
C ARG A 129 12.82 -1.42 -1.77
N ALA A 130 12.28 -0.39 -2.40
CA ALA A 130 12.71 0.05 -3.73
C ALA A 130 14.13 0.62 -3.70
N VAL A 131 14.43 1.47 -2.74
CA VAL A 131 15.77 2.04 -2.55
C VAL A 131 16.80 0.97 -2.21
N ALA A 132 16.46 0.01 -1.34
CA ALA A 132 17.33 -1.14 -1.03
C ALA A 132 17.65 -2.01 -2.25
N ARG A 133 16.79 -1.99 -3.29
CA ARG A 133 17.04 -2.64 -4.60
C ARG A 133 17.76 -1.75 -5.60
N GLY A 134 18.26 -0.58 -5.20
CA GLY A 134 19.00 0.36 -6.04
C GLY A 134 18.12 1.25 -6.93
N VAL A 135 16.80 1.34 -6.66
CA VAL A 135 15.90 2.23 -7.39
C VAL A 135 15.94 3.62 -6.77
N SER A 136 16.17 4.68 -7.56
CA SER A 136 16.14 6.06 -7.05
C SER A 136 14.72 6.47 -6.63
N LYS A 137 14.62 7.38 -5.65
CA LYS A 137 13.32 7.91 -5.13
C LYS A 137 12.45 8.49 -6.25
N GLU A 138 13.04 9.24 -7.18
CA GLU A 138 12.33 9.86 -8.31
C GLU A 138 11.75 8.80 -9.25
N THR A 139 12.52 7.74 -9.51
CA THR A 139 12.07 6.61 -10.34
C THR A 139 10.95 5.84 -9.64
N TYR A 140 11.06 5.64 -8.32
CA TYR A 140 10.02 5.02 -7.51
C TYR A 140 8.72 5.82 -7.58
N VAL A 141 8.75 7.13 -7.28
CA VAL A 141 7.55 7.99 -7.31
C VAL A 141 6.91 8.02 -8.70
N ARG A 142 7.71 8.04 -9.77
CA ARG A 142 7.18 7.97 -11.14
C ARG A 142 6.47 6.65 -11.43
N ARG A 143 7.04 5.51 -11.00
CA ARG A 143 6.40 4.19 -11.13
C ARG A 143 5.11 4.10 -10.34
N GLU A 144 5.09 4.63 -9.12
CA GLU A 144 3.89 4.65 -8.28
C GLU A 144 2.74 5.45 -8.91
N ARG A 145 3.01 6.55 -9.62
CA ARG A 145 1.98 7.28 -10.37
C ARG A 145 1.35 6.42 -11.47
N VAL A 146 2.16 5.64 -12.18
CA VAL A 146 1.64 4.71 -13.19
C VAL A 146 0.80 3.61 -12.53
N TRP A 147 1.30 3.02 -11.45
CA TRP A 147 0.55 2.04 -10.66
C TRP A 147 -0.76 2.60 -10.13
N ALA A 148 -0.78 3.84 -9.66
CA ALA A 148 -2.00 4.51 -9.20
C ALA A 148 -3.07 4.55 -10.29
N VAL A 149 -2.71 5.00 -11.50
CA VAL A 149 -3.65 5.06 -12.63
C VAL A 149 -4.14 3.66 -13.01
N VAL A 150 -3.23 2.70 -13.16
CA VAL A 150 -3.57 1.31 -13.52
C VAL A 150 -4.52 0.69 -12.49
N CYS A 151 -4.20 0.81 -11.20
CA CYS A 151 -5.01 0.24 -10.12
C CYS A 151 -6.37 0.92 -10.00
N VAL A 152 -6.47 2.22 -10.22
CA VAL A 152 -7.75 2.95 -10.22
C VAL A 152 -8.62 2.45 -11.37
N VAL A 153 -8.09 2.37 -12.59
CA VAL A 153 -8.86 1.91 -13.77
C VAL A 153 -9.33 0.47 -13.58
N ILE A 154 -8.44 -0.44 -13.19
CA ILE A 154 -8.79 -1.85 -12.96
C ILE A 154 -9.77 -1.97 -11.79
N GLY A 155 -9.55 -1.23 -10.69
CA GLY A 155 -10.45 -1.26 -9.51
C GLY A 155 -11.87 -0.86 -9.87
N PHE A 156 -12.05 0.23 -10.62
CA PHE A 156 -13.39 0.64 -11.10
C PHE A 156 -13.99 -0.35 -12.09
N ALA A 157 -13.19 -0.93 -12.99
CA ALA A 157 -13.67 -1.96 -13.91
C ALA A 157 -14.15 -3.21 -13.16
N MET A 158 -13.41 -3.67 -12.14
CA MET A 158 -13.80 -4.80 -11.30
C MET A 158 -15.07 -4.50 -10.50
N LEU A 159 -15.18 -3.31 -9.92
CA LEU A 159 -16.37 -2.90 -9.17
C LEU A 159 -17.59 -2.84 -10.08
N GLY A 160 -17.47 -2.23 -11.27
CA GLY A 160 -18.52 -2.18 -12.27
C GLY A 160 -18.96 -3.58 -12.74
N PHE A 161 -17.98 -4.47 -12.98
CA PHE A 161 -18.27 -5.85 -13.35
C PHE A 161 -18.99 -6.62 -12.23
N ALA A 162 -18.52 -6.52 -10.99
CA ALA A 162 -19.16 -7.16 -9.85
C ALA A 162 -20.60 -6.67 -9.65
N THR A 163 -20.80 -5.36 -9.75
CA THR A 163 -22.15 -4.75 -9.65
C THR A 163 -23.07 -5.25 -10.77
N TRP A 164 -22.58 -5.25 -12.02
CA TRP A 164 -23.35 -5.77 -13.16
C TRP A 164 -23.69 -7.25 -13.00
N TYR A 165 -22.72 -8.07 -12.58
CA TYR A 165 -22.93 -9.50 -12.32
C TYR A 165 -24.01 -9.71 -11.25
N ASN A 166 -23.92 -9.02 -10.11
CA ASN A 166 -24.86 -9.16 -9.01
C ASN A 166 -26.29 -8.68 -9.34
N LEU A 167 -26.42 -7.70 -10.21
CA LEU A 167 -27.73 -7.17 -10.57
C LEU A 167 -28.41 -7.88 -11.74
N MET A 168 -27.61 -8.39 -12.71
CA MET A 168 -28.13 -8.90 -13.97
C MET A 168 -28.05 -10.42 -14.12
N ILE A 169 -27.00 -11.04 -13.58
CA ILE A 169 -26.74 -12.47 -13.80
C ILE A 169 -27.18 -13.29 -12.59
N ARG A 170 -26.75 -12.89 -11.41
CA ARG A 170 -26.94 -13.67 -10.19
C ARG A 170 -28.41 -13.95 -9.84
N PRO A 171 -29.37 -13.01 -9.97
CA PRO A 171 -30.79 -13.29 -9.70
C PRO A 171 -31.38 -14.40 -10.59
N GLY A 172 -30.92 -14.51 -11.84
CA GLY A 172 -31.37 -15.56 -12.76
C GLY A 172 -30.80 -16.95 -12.48
N MET A 173 -29.79 -17.06 -11.61
CA MET A 173 -29.20 -18.34 -11.22
C MET A 173 -29.77 -18.89 -9.90
N GLU A 174 -30.37 -18.04 -9.09
CA GLU A 174 -30.95 -18.38 -7.79
C GLU A 174 -32.46 -18.69 -7.86
N GLY A 175 -33.11 -18.48 -9.01
CA GLY A 175 -34.53 -18.80 -9.32
C GLY A 175 -34.64 -20.10 -10.08
#